data_25485f81598a893a4960cdcfbfdf080e
#
_entry.id   25485f81598a893a4960cdcfbfdf080e
#
_cell.length_a   1.000
_cell.length_b   1.000
_cell.length_c   1.000
_cell.angle_alpha   90.00
_cell.angle_beta   90.00
_cell.angle_gamma   90.00
#
_symmetry.space_group_name_H-M   'P 1'
#
loop_
_entity.id
_entity.type
_entity.pdbx_description
1 polymer ?
#
loop_
_entity_poly.entity_id
_entity_poly.type
_entity_poly.pdbx_seq_one_letter_code
_entity_poly.pdbx_strand_id
1 'polypeptide(L)'
;MPRVACILNPNARDGLSVKQWGQFEPALRLAGFEVELHNTQYPGHATEIAHSLSSGDHEIVVAVGGDGTVHEVASGLRGSNKVLGILPIGSGNDYARAHGIPTPKGNKFPDMQGAVDILVSGVDRRVGAFRVEGPPAKGHKSIPDPEHHSVDGEPEVSGNMVRWSFLEIDSGVTSAVNRMKNEGKFKWIRGQLKYTALGIRAIFGWRNQPGWIKIDDEPGQIFNFSGLFCMSQCQTFGGGFKVTPGAYPTQGHGSLLMAFGLSKLQMLMVMGPLEKGTHVGKWGKISMRNATRLEVRAVGGDGEPSNDSHNPTMFVNVDGEAVLTTPISMAYHEDQISIRGAASIPNE
;
A
#
# COMPACT_ATOMS: atom_id res chain seq x y z
N MET A 1 21.50 7.48 24.91
CA MET A 1 20.58 8.06 23.94
C MET A 1 19.98 6.91 23.16
N PRO A 2 18.67 6.93 22.86
CA PRO A 2 18.07 5.89 22.04
C PRO A 2 18.67 5.94 20.63
N ARG A 3 19.03 4.75 20.09
CA ARG A 3 19.63 4.61 18.76
C ARG A 3 18.53 4.37 17.74
N VAL A 4 18.55 5.14 16.67
CA VAL A 4 17.62 4.97 15.55
C VAL A 4 18.39 4.70 14.26
N ALA A 5 17.99 3.69 13.51
CA ALA A 5 18.49 3.43 12.16
C ALA A 5 17.52 4.06 11.14
N CYS A 6 18.00 4.99 10.34
CA CYS A 6 17.23 5.67 9.32
C CYS A 6 17.56 5.12 7.94
N ILE A 7 16.56 4.57 7.24
CA ILE A 7 16.69 4.03 5.90
C ILE A 7 16.14 5.07 4.91
N LEU A 8 17.05 5.76 4.22
CA LEU A 8 16.74 6.83 3.27
C LEU A 8 16.71 6.32 1.84
N ASN A 9 15.59 6.57 1.14
CA ASN A 9 15.54 6.43 -0.30
C ASN A 9 15.95 7.75 -0.98
N PRO A 10 17.19 7.86 -1.51
CA PRO A 10 17.68 9.11 -2.09
C PRO A 10 16.93 9.52 -3.37
N ASN A 11 16.26 8.58 -4.03
CA ASN A 11 15.49 8.85 -5.26
C ASN A 11 14.03 9.26 -5.00
N ALA A 12 13.58 9.27 -3.74
CA ALA A 12 12.22 9.69 -3.42
C ALA A 12 11.99 11.16 -3.83
N ARG A 13 10.82 11.44 -4.43
CA ARG A 13 10.45 12.76 -4.98
C ARG A 13 11.51 13.38 -5.91
N ASP A 14 12.03 12.59 -6.84
CA ASP A 14 13.03 13.06 -7.83
C ASP A 14 14.31 13.63 -7.16
N GLY A 15 14.76 13.02 -6.07
CA GLY A 15 15.99 13.39 -5.34
C GLY A 15 15.81 14.50 -4.28
N LEU A 16 14.59 15.03 -4.08
CA LEU A 16 14.35 16.02 -3.01
C LEU A 16 14.50 15.43 -1.60
N SER A 17 14.45 14.10 -1.46
CA SER A 17 14.60 13.41 -0.18
C SER A 17 15.93 13.69 0.50
N VAL A 18 17.03 13.74 -0.24
CA VAL A 18 18.37 14.05 0.29
C VAL A 18 18.40 15.47 0.90
N LYS A 19 17.81 16.46 0.22
CA LYS A 19 17.72 17.83 0.73
C LYS A 19 16.87 17.90 2.00
N GLN A 20 15.77 17.15 2.05
CA GLN A 20 14.88 17.10 3.21
C GLN A 20 15.54 16.36 4.38
N TRP A 21 16.30 15.30 4.10
CA TRP A 21 17.08 14.60 5.12
C TRP A 21 18.05 15.54 5.86
N GLY A 22 18.73 16.44 5.16
CA GLY A 22 19.60 17.44 5.78
C GLY A 22 18.92 18.34 6.82
N GLN A 23 17.58 18.35 6.89
CA GLN A 23 16.81 19.03 7.91
C GLN A 23 16.29 18.08 9.00
N PHE A 24 15.93 16.84 8.64
CA PHE A 24 15.47 15.84 9.60
C PHE A 24 16.58 15.35 10.52
N GLU A 25 17.79 15.09 10.00
CA GLU A 25 18.89 14.58 10.82
C GLU A 25 19.25 15.50 12.00
N PRO A 26 19.45 16.82 11.81
CA PRO A 26 19.69 17.72 12.94
C PRO A 26 18.54 17.74 13.96
N ALA A 27 17.28 17.69 13.49
CA ALA A 27 16.11 17.64 14.36
C ALA A 27 16.07 16.37 15.22
N LEU A 28 16.39 15.20 14.64
CA LEU A 28 16.48 13.94 15.37
C LEU A 28 17.60 13.98 16.43
N ARG A 29 18.78 14.49 16.07
CA ARG A 29 19.90 14.64 17.01
C ARG A 29 19.56 15.61 18.15
N LEU A 30 18.91 16.72 17.83
CA LEU A 30 18.45 17.68 18.84
C LEU A 30 17.38 17.06 19.76
N ALA A 31 16.54 16.17 19.24
CA ALA A 31 15.58 15.40 20.01
C ALA A 31 16.22 14.29 20.87
N GLY A 32 17.55 14.13 20.85
CA GLY A 32 18.31 13.20 21.69
C GLY A 32 18.53 11.81 21.08
N PHE A 33 18.29 11.63 19.78
CA PHE A 33 18.59 10.36 19.11
C PHE A 33 20.05 10.27 18.65
N GLU A 34 20.64 9.08 18.79
CA GLU A 34 21.83 8.68 18.05
C GLU A 34 21.37 8.12 16.69
N VAL A 35 21.73 8.81 15.61
CA VAL A 35 21.21 8.53 14.26
C VAL A 35 22.25 7.78 13.44
N GLU A 36 21.88 6.60 12.95
CA GLU A 36 22.59 5.83 11.96
C GLU A 36 21.85 5.90 10.62
N LEU A 37 22.54 6.28 9.53
CA LEU A 37 21.93 6.47 8.21
C LEU A 37 22.32 5.36 7.24
N HIS A 38 21.31 4.75 6.62
CA HIS A 38 21.46 3.79 5.53
C HIS A 38 20.79 4.31 4.27
N ASN A 39 21.53 4.42 3.17
CA ASN A 39 20.98 4.84 1.88
C ASN A 39 20.63 3.63 1.02
N THR A 40 19.43 3.61 0.45
CA THR A 40 19.08 2.58 -0.52
C THR A 40 19.73 2.84 -1.87
N GLN A 41 20.05 1.78 -2.61
CA GLN A 41 20.75 1.84 -3.90
C GLN A 41 19.89 1.34 -5.06
N TYR A 42 18.94 0.44 -4.79
CA TYR A 42 18.08 -0.21 -5.78
C TYR A 42 16.73 -0.59 -5.14
N PRO A 43 15.70 -0.87 -5.95
CA PRO A 43 14.42 -1.37 -5.43
C PRO A 43 14.60 -2.68 -4.64
N GLY A 44 13.96 -2.78 -3.47
CA GLY A 44 14.11 -3.88 -2.53
C GLY A 44 15.25 -3.74 -1.52
N HIS A 45 16.21 -2.83 -1.74
CA HIS A 45 17.35 -2.67 -0.82
C HIS A 45 16.94 -2.20 0.58
N ALA A 46 15.84 -1.43 0.70
CA ALA A 46 15.34 -1.05 2.03
C ALA A 46 14.83 -2.26 2.82
N THR A 47 14.28 -3.27 2.14
CA THR A 47 13.88 -4.53 2.77
C THR A 47 15.10 -5.31 3.31
N GLU A 48 16.16 -5.42 2.53
CA GLU A 48 17.40 -6.11 2.93
C GLU A 48 18.05 -5.42 4.13
N ILE A 49 18.16 -4.08 4.09
CA ILE A 49 18.70 -3.28 5.20
C ILE A 49 17.82 -3.48 6.46
N ALA A 50 16.51 -3.31 6.34
CA ALA A 50 15.60 -3.46 7.46
C ALA A 50 15.66 -4.86 8.07
N HIS A 51 15.76 -5.89 7.22
CA HIS A 51 15.95 -7.25 7.68
C HIS A 51 17.25 -7.43 8.48
N SER A 52 18.37 -6.90 7.99
CA SER A 52 19.64 -6.96 8.72
C SER A 52 19.57 -6.25 10.08
N LEU A 53 18.78 -5.17 10.17
CA LEU A 53 18.56 -4.40 11.39
C LEU A 53 17.57 -5.06 12.36
N SER A 54 16.78 -6.02 11.90
CA SER A 54 15.74 -6.68 12.72
C SER A 54 16.28 -7.39 13.95
N SER A 55 17.53 -7.87 13.90
CA SER A 55 18.26 -8.50 14.99
C SER A 55 19.30 -7.60 15.68
N GLY A 56 19.45 -6.33 15.22
CA GLY A 56 20.41 -5.36 15.76
C GLY A 56 19.95 -4.71 17.07
N ASP A 57 20.74 -3.74 17.56
CA ASP A 57 20.50 -3.06 18.84
C ASP A 57 19.55 -1.85 18.74
N HIS A 58 19.13 -1.46 17.55
CA HIS A 58 18.19 -0.36 17.35
C HIS A 58 16.79 -0.77 17.78
N GLU A 59 16.12 0.05 18.60
CA GLU A 59 14.71 -0.16 18.96
C GLU A 59 13.79 0.28 17.84
N ILE A 60 14.17 1.39 17.16
CA ILE A 60 13.37 2.01 16.09
C ILE A 60 14.17 1.99 14.79
N VAL A 61 13.54 1.50 13.74
CA VAL A 61 14.01 1.61 12.35
C VAL A 61 13.10 2.55 11.61
N VAL A 62 13.65 3.62 11.05
CA VAL A 62 12.89 4.72 10.48
C VAL A 62 12.91 4.65 8.97
N ALA A 63 11.76 4.52 8.34
CA ALA A 63 11.61 4.67 6.90
C ALA A 63 11.59 6.16 6.53
N VAL A 64 12.58 6.60 5.76
CA VAL A 64 12.72 7.98 5.30
C VAL A 64 12.41 8.03 3.81
N GLY A 65 11.11 8.21 3.47
CA GLY A 65 10.67 8.08 2.09
C GLY A 65 9.17 8.23 1.91
N GLY A 66 8.63 7.64 0.84
CA GLY A 66 7.19 7.51 0.57
C GLY A 66 6.70 6.11 0.89
N ASP A 67 5.43 5.82 0.50
CA ASP A 67 4.75 4.56 0.80
C ASP A 67 5.54 3.33 0.33
N GLY A 68 6.21 3.36 -0.82
CA GLY A 68 7.06 2.26 -1.28
C GLY A 68 8.27 2.01 -0.36
N THR A 69 8.93 3.07 0.15
CA THR A 69 10.04 2.90 1.13
C THR A 69 9.50 2.35 2.45
N VAL A 70 8.33 2.82 2.89
CA VAL A 70 7.64 2.31 4.10
C VAL A 70 7.30 0.84 3.93
N HIS A 71 6.75 0.45 2.77
CA HIS A 71 6.45 -0.94 2.42
C HIS A 71 7.69 -1.84 2.51
N GLU A 72 8.81 -1.43 1.88
CA GLU A 72 10.05 -2.19 1.90
C GLU A 72 10.60 -2.36 3.33
N VAL A 73 10.62 -1.27 4.13
CA VAL A 73 11.10 -1.34 5.51
C VAL A 73 10.17 -2.19 6.38
N ALA A 74 8.85 -2.04 6.22
CA ALA A 74 7.86 -2.84 6.94
C ALA A 74 8.02 -4.34 6.62
N SER A 75 8.22 -4.69 5.35
CA SER A 75 8.47 -6.08 4.92
C SER A 75 9.72 -6.66 5.57
N GLY A 76 10.81 -5.90 5.65
CA GLY A 76 12.06 -6.35 6.28
C GLY A 76 11.97 -6.48 7.80
N LEU A 77 11.12 -5.70 8.46
CA LEU A 77 10.92 -5.73 9.92
C LEU A 77 9.82 -6.69 10.36
N ARG A 78 9.01 -7.21 9.43
CA ARG A 78 7.87 -8.07 9.72
C ARG A 78 8.27 -9.23 10.63
N GLY A 79 7.45 -9.51 11.64
CA GLY A 79 7.69 -10.58 12.60
C GLY A 79 8.78 -10.28 13.64
N SER A 80 9.49 -9.14 13.54
CA SER A 80 10.46 -8.72 14.55
C SER A 80 9.80 -7.95 15.70
N ASN A 81 10.58 -7.66 16.74
CA ASN A 81 10.18 -6.80 17.85
C ASN A 81 10.55 -5.33 17.63
N LYS A 82 11.05 -4.97 16.44
CA LYS A 82 11.43 -3.59 16.12
C LYS A 82 10.22 -2.72 15.85
N VAL A 83 10.38 -1.44 16.15
CA VAL A 83 9.36 -0.43 15.88
C VAL A 83 9.69 0.27 14.58
N LEU A 84 8.75 0.30 13.65
CA LEU A 84 8.83 1.12 12.45
C LEU A 84 8.45 2.57 12.80
N GLY A 85 9.39 3.49 12.56
CA GLY A 85 9.14 4.92 12.52
C GLY A 85 9.00 5.39 11.07
N ILE A 86 8.32 6.50 10.83
CA ILE A 86 8.12 7.03 9.46
C ILE A 86 8.42 8.52 9.42
N LEU A 87 9.33 8.91 8.53
CA LEU A 87 9.55 10.30 8.11
C LEU A 87 9.02 10.46 6.69
N PRO A 88 7.81 11.06 6.52
CA PRO A 88 7.06 11.02 5.27
C PRO A 88 7.57 12.06 4.27
N ILE A 89 8.47 11.66 3.38
CA ILE A 89 9.04 12.52 2.34
C ILE A 89 8.42 12.24 0.95
N GLY A 90 7.60 11.21 0.83
CA GLY A 90 6.99 10.80 -0.43
C GLY A 90 5.92 11.77 -0.96
N SER A 91 5.37 11.45 -2.12
CA SER A 91 4.27 12.20 -2.75
C SER A 91 2.87 11.79 -2.27
N GLY A 92 2.68 10.54 -1.82
CA GLY A 92 1.43 10.00 -1.27
C GLY A 92 1.41 10.09 0.25
N ASN A 93 2.27 9.33 0.90
CA ASN A 93 2.40 9.16 2.35
C ASN A 93 1.08 8.73 3.01
N ASP A 94 0.36 7.85 2.34
CA ASP A 94 -0.96 7.41 2.78
C ASP A 94 -0.87 6.55 4.03
N TYR A 95 0.18 5.72 4.15
CA TYR A 95 0.41 4.91 5.33
C TYR A 95 0.78 5.76 6.56
N ALA A 96 1.66 6.75 6.39
CA ALA A 96 1.97 7.71 7.46
C ALA A 96 0.70 8.44 7.94
N ARG A 97 -0.16 8.86 7.00
CA ARG A 97 -1.44 9.52 7.30
C ARG A 97 -2.37 8.63 8.11
N ALA A 98 -2.43 7.32 7.81
CA ALA A 98 -3.24 6.36 8.55
C ALA A 98 -2.80 6.21 10.01
N HIS A 99 -1.50 6.43 10.29
CA HIS A 99 -0.94 6.42 11.64
C HIS A 99 -0.90 7.81 12.32
N GLY A 100 -1.62 8.79 11.77
CA GLY A 100 -1.70 10.14 12.33
C GLY A 100 -0.41 10.96 12.24
N ILE A 101 0.56 10.49 11.44
CA ILE A 101 1.83 11.20 11.22
C ILE A 101 1.58 12.37 10.26
N PRO A 102 2.03 13.61 10.59
CA PRO A 102 1.86 14.77 9.72
C PRO A 102 2.48 14.55 8.35
N THR A 103 1.71 14.76 7.31
CA THR A 103 2.16 14.59 5.92
C THR A 103 2.17 15.93 5.17
N PRO A 104 3.11 16.14 4.23
CA PRO A 104 3.14 17.37 3.45
C PRO A 104 1.84 17.57 2.67
N LYS A 105 1.30 18.77 2.68
CA LYS A 105 0.14 19.15 1.85
C LYS A 105 0.63 19.80 0.56
N GLY A 106 0.39 19.12 -0.58
CA GLY A 106 0.81 19.60 -1.91
C GLY A 106 2.34 19.68 -2.03
N ASN A 107 2.85 20.82 -2.50
CA ASN A 107 4.29 21.06 -2.66
C ASN A 107 4.97 21.65 -1.40
N LYS A 108 4.26 21.73 -0.27
CA LYS A 108 4.84 22.22 0.98
C LYS A 108 5.87 21.24 1.53
N PHE A 109 6.83 21.78 2.29
CA PHE A 109 7.76 20.95 3.03
C PHE A 109 7.00 20.12 4.07
N PRO A 110 7.47 18.89 4.42
CA PRO A 110 6.88 18.13 5.50
C PRO A 110 6.91 18.92 6.81
N ASP A 111 5.92 18.68 7.65
CA ASP A 111 5.98 19.12 9.05
C ASP A 111 7.00 18.23 9.77
N MET A 112 8.25 18.67 9.71
CA MET A 112 9.37 17.90 10.23
C MET A 112 9.30 17.77 11.75
N GLN A 113 8.96 18.84 12.42
CA GLN A 113 8.88 18.82 13.88
C GLN A 113 7.79 17.88 14.34
N GLY A 114 6.59 17.96 13.78
CA GLY A 114 5.51 17.05 14.13
C GLY A 114 5.82 15.58 13.86
N ALA A 115 6.56 15.26 12.79
CA ALA A 115 6.97 13.89 12.52
C ALA A 115 8.05 13.40 13.51
N VAL A 116 9.02 14.27 13.89
CA VAL A 116 10.03 13.96 14.90
C VAL A 116 9.40 13.84 16.28
N ASP A 117 8.46 14.69 16.65
CA ASP A 117 7.75 14.62 17.92
C ASP A 117 7.02 13.28 18.10
N ILE A 118 6.46 12.74 17.01
CA ILE A 118 5.85 11.40 17.03
C ILE A 118 6.91 10.32 17.23
N LEU A 119 8.10 10.43 16.63
CA LEU A 119 9.18 9.47 16.90
C LEU A 119 9.62 9.50 18.37
N VAL A 120 9.57 10.67 19.02
CA VAL A 120 9.95 10.84 20.44
C VAL A 120 8.87 10.34 21.39
N SER A 121 7.62 10.73 21.16
CA SER A 121 6.53 10.61 22.13
C SER A 121 5.28 9.90 21.62
N GLY A 122 5.35 9.33 20.41
CA GLY A 122 4.24 8.57 19.83
C GLY A 122 3.97 7.25 20.56
N VAL A 123 2.89 6.60 20.13
CA VAL A 123 2.44 5.32 20.68
C VAL A 123 2.76 4.20 19.70
N ASP A 124 3.36 3.13 20.20
CA ASP A 124 3.63 1.94 19.44
C ASP A 124 2.38 1.06 19.36
N ARG A 125 1.97 0.72 18.16
CA ARG A 125 0.83 -0.15 17.89
C ARG A 125 1.26 -1.35 17.06
N ARG A 126 0.84 -2.54 17.49
CA ARG A 126 0.92 -3.72 16.66
C ARG A 126 -0.18 -3.67 15.60
N VAL A 127 0.21 -3.84 14.35
CA VAL A 127 -0.73 -3.86 13.22
C VAL A 127 -0.52 -5.12 12.41
N GLY A 128 -1.60 -5.58 11.79
CA GLY A 128 -1.57 -6.72 10.89
C GLY A 128 -1.11 -6.34 9.49
N ALA A 129 -1.04 -7.35 8.63
CA ALA A 129 -0.75 -7.20 7.21
C ALA A 129 -1.51 -8.26 6.41
N PHE A 130 -1.69 -8.04 5.12
CA PHE A 130 -2.22 -9.06 4.21
C PHE A 130 -1.06 -9.83 3.58
N ARG A 131 -1.07 -11.15 3.71
CA ARG A 131 -0.26 -12.04 2.88
C ARG A 131 -1.01 -12.28 1.57
N VAL A 132 -0.40 -11.93 0.46
CA VAL A 132 -0.97 -12.09 -0.89
C VAL A 132 -0.10 -13.03 -1.68
N GLU A 133 -0.70 -14.02 -2.30
CA GLU A 133 -0.02 -14.99 -3.14
C GLU A 133 -0.65 -15.03 -4.53
N GLY A 134 0.18 -15.06 -5.56
CA GLY A 134 -0.26 -15.18 -6.94
C GLY A 134 0.89 -15.14 -7.94
N PRO A 135 0.61 -15.36 -9.23
CA PRO A 135 1.60 -15.29 -10.26
C PRO A 135 2.21 -13.88 -10.39
N PRO A 136 3.53 -13.76 -10.58
CA PRO A 136 4.16 -12.46 -10.79
C PRO A 136 3.69 -11.83 -12.10
N ALA A 137 3.48 -10.52 -12.09
CA ALA A 137 3.13 -9.76 -13.28
C ALA A 137 4.29 -9.76 -14.29
N LYS A 138 4.02 -10.07 -15.56
CA LYS A 138 5.04 -10.10 -16.62
C LYS A 138 5.74 -8.74 -16.74
N GLY A 139 7.07 -8.78 -16.81
CA GLY A 139 7.91 -7.59 -16.96
C GLY A 139 8.13 -6.80 -15.68
N HIS A 140 7.59 -7.22 -14.55
CA HIS A 140 7.88 -6.62 -13.26
C HIS A 140 9.19 -7.20 -12.71
N LYS A 141 10.13 -6.33 -12.36
CA LYS A 141 11.42 -6.68 -11.71
C LYS A 141 11.30 -6.62 -10.18
N SER A 142 10.19 -7.05 -9.63
CA SER A 142 10.02 -7.02 -8.17
C SER A 142 10.80 -8.14 -7.53
N ILE A 143 11.51 -7.79 -6.48
CA ILE A 143 12.10 -8.74 -5.55
C ILE A 143 10.93 -9.23 -4.67
N PRO A 144 10.74 -10.54 -4.49
CA PRO A 144 9.75 -11.07 -3.54
C PRO A 144 10.02 -10.53 -2.15
N ASP A 145 8.97 -10.26 -1.38
CA ASP A 145 9.15 -9.93 0.03
C ASP A 145 9.78 -11.13 0.75
N PRO A 146 10.75 -10.94 1.64
CA PRO A 146 11.35 -12.04 2.37
C PRO A 146 10.29 -12.76 3.19
N GLU A 147 10.25 -14.07 3.06
CA GLU A 147 9.42 -14.93 3.90
C GLU A 147 10.14 -15.18 5.22
N HIS A 148 9.98 -14.28 6.18
CA HIS A 148 10.67 -14.41 7.47
C HIS A 148 9.93 -15.24 8.50
N HIS A 149 8.80 -15.72 8.23
CA HIS A 149 8.14 -16.81 8.94
C HIS A 149 7.12 -17.40 7.98
N SER A 150 7.36 -18.62 7.53
CA SER A 150 6.30 -19.44 6.97
C SER A 150 5.12 -19.38 7.94
N VAL A 151 3.98 -18.97 7.48
CA VAL A 151 2.74 -19.26 8.22
C VAL A 151 2.65 -20.76 8.16
N ASP A 152 2.87 -21.42 9.31
CA ASP A 152 2.91 -22.87 9.41
C ASP A 152 1.67 -23.45 8.73
N GLY A 153 1.88 -24.22 7.67
CA GLY A 153 0.87 -25.05 7.04
C GLY A 153 0.29 -24.60 5.70
N GLU A 154 0.65 -23.43 5.13
CA GLU A 154 0.21 -23.08 3.77
C GLU A 154 1.24 -23.52 2.71
N PRO A 155 0.85 -24.39 1.74
CA PRO A 155 1.76 -24.83 0.70
C PRO A 155 2.08 -23.67 -0.26
N GLU A 156 3.37 -23.44 -0.54
CA GLU A 156 3.78 -22.64 -1.69
C GLU A 156 3.29 -23.30 -2.98
N VAL A 157 2.50 -22.57 -3.75
CA VAL A 157 2.15 -23.02 -5.11
C VAL A 157 3.32 -22.69 -6.03
N SER A 158 3.93 -23.70 -6.63
CA SER A 158 5.06 -23.54 -7.55
C SER A 158 4.77 -22.50 -8.62
N GLY A 159 5.64 -21.49 -8.74
CA GLY A 159 5.52 -20.41 -9.73
C GLY A 159 4.77 -19.16 -9.24
N ASN A 160 4.21 -19.17 -8.06
CA ASN A 160 3.64 -18.00 -7.41
C ASN A 160 4.71 -17.17 -6.67
N MET A 161 4.37 -15.93 -6.41
CA MET A 161 5.13 -15.00 -5.58
C MET A 161 4.27 -14.57 -4.40
N VAL A 162 4.87 -14.49 -3.23
CA VAL A 162 4.25 -13.94 -2.02
C VAL A 162 4.62 -12.46 -1.89
N ARG A 163 3.63 -11.64 -1.55
CA ARG A 163 3.82 -10.23 -1.19
C ARG A 163 3.04 -9.93 0.09
N TRP A 164 3.60 -9.08 0.92
CA TRP A 164 2.92 -8.56 2.10
C TRP A 164 2.44 -7.14 1.83
N SER A 165 1.19 -6.85 2.16
CA SER A 165 0.60 -5.53 2.02
C SER A 165 0.28 -4.95 3.40
N PHE A 166 0.69 -3.70 3.59
CA PHE A 166 0.46 -2.92 4.81
C PHE A 166 -0.54 -1.79 4.58
N LEU A 167 -0.83 -1.45 3.33
CA LEU A 167 -1.74 -0.37 2.95
C LEU A 167 -2.98 -0.92 2.23
N GLU A 168 -2.81 -1.45 1.04
CA GLU A 168 -3.93 -1.91 0.22
C GLU A 168 -3.52 -2.94 -0.84
N ILE A 169 -4.50 -3.74 -1.24
CA ILE A 169 -4.44 -4.64 -2.40
C ILE A 169 -5.61 -4.28 -3.30
N ASP A 170 -5.35 -3.96 -4.54
CA ASP A 170 -6.40 -3.57 -5.47
C ASP A 170 -6.20 -4.14 -6.88
N SER A 171 -7.27 -4.13 -7.64
CA SER A 171 -7.24 -4.43 -9.07
C SER A 171 -8.26 -3.57 -9.80
N GLY A 172 -8.07 -3.40 -11.10
CA GLY A 172 -8.98 -2.69 -11.94
C GLY A 172 -8.38 -1.44 -12.56
N VAL A 173 -9.14 -0.34 -12.60
CA VAL A 173 -8.69 0.92 -13.21
C VAL A 173 -7.46 1.50 -12.51
N THR A 174 -7.32 1.25 -11.23
CA THR A 174 -6.16 1.63 -10.41
C THR A 174 -4.89 0.94 -10.85
N SER A 175 -4.93 -0.35 -11.18
CA SER A 175 -3.78 -1.05 -11.75
C SER A 175 -3.35 -0.48 -13.10
N ALA A 176 -4.29 -0.03 -13.94
CA ALA A 176 -3.98 0.67 -15.16
C ALA A 176 -3.32 2.05 -14.90
N VAL A 177 -3.75 2.77 -13.85
CA VAL A 177 -3.13 4.03 -13.41
C VAL A 177 -1.68 3.80 -12.99
N ASN A 178 -1.43 2.78 -12.16
CA ASN A 178 -0.09 2.47 -11.67
C ASN A 178 0.86 2.03 -12.80
N ARG A 179 0.38 1.21 -13.73
CA ARG A 179 1.16 0.85 -14.93
C ARG A 179 1.54 2.08 -15.76
N MET A 180 0.58 2.97 -16.07
CA MET A 180 0.86 4.21 -16.81
C MET A 180 1.81 5.15 -16.05
N LYS A 181 1.73 5.21 -14.72
CA LYS A 181 2.68 5.93 -13.87
C LYS A 181 4.10 5.37 -14.05
N ASN A 182 4.24 4.04 -13.99
CA ASN A 182 5.54 3.35 -14.11
C ASN A 182 6.11 3.48 -15.54
N GLU A 183 5.28 3.51 -16.58
CA GLU A 183 5.66 3.83 -17.96
C GLU A 183 6.07 5.30 -18.15
N GLY A 184 5.94 6.12 -17.10
CA GLY A 184 6.30 7.52 -17.15
C GLY A 184 5.33 8.42 -17.89
N LYS A 185 4.07 8.03 -18.02
CA LYS A 185 3.04 8.90 -18.61
C LYS A 185 2.84 10.15 -17.73
N PHE A 186 2.63 11.29 -18.39
CA PHE A 186 2.41 12.58 -17.73
C PHE A 186 3.52 12.98 -16.71
N LYS A 187 4.81 12.71 -17.02
CA LYS A 187 5.94 13.10 -16.17
C LYS A 187 6.00 14.60 -15.88
N TRP A 188 5.44 15.43 -16.76
CA TRP A 188 5.39 16.89 -16.63
C TRP A 188 4.31 17.40 -15.65
N ILE A 189 3.32 16.54 -15.28
CA ILE A 189 2.31 16.87 -14.27
C ILE A 189 2.80 16.35 -12.92
N ARG A 190 2.68 17.16 -11.87
CA ARG A 190 3.12 16.83 -10.50
C ARG A 190 1.95 16.75 -9.52
N GLY A 191 2.18 16.01 -8.42
CA GLY A 191 1.23 15.91 -7.31
C GLY A 191 -0.08 15.22 -7.67
N GLN A 192 -1.15 15.58 -6.97
CA GLN A 192 -2.49 14.97 -7.10
C GLN A 192 -3.07 15.11 -8.52
N LEU A 193 -2.79 16.20 -9.22
CA LEU A 193 -3.23 16.42 -10.60
C LEU A 193 -2.73 15.34 -11.56
N LYS A 194 -1.54 14.79 -11.32
CA LYS A 194 -1.01 13.66 -12.11
C LYS A 194 -1.89 12.42 -11.98
N TYR A 195 -2.26 12.07 -10.76
CA TYR A 195 -3.12 10.90 -10.50
C TYR A 195 -4.53 11.10 -11.07
N THR A 196 -5.07 12.31 -10.98
CA THR A 196 -6.36 12.65 -11.60
C THR A 196 -6.30 12.49 -13.13
N ALA A 197 -5.26 13.01 -13.79
CA ALA A 197 -5.09 12.88 -15.24
C ALA A 197 -4.89 11.42 -15.68
N LEU A 198 -4.10 10.64 -14.93
CA LEU A 198 -3.92 9.22 -15.15
C LEU A 198 -5.23 8.45 -14.94
N GLY A 199 -6.00 8.78 -13.90
CA GLY A 199 -7.31 8.18 -13.62
C GLY A 199 -8.31 8.41 -14.76
N ILE A 200 -8.44 9.65 -15.22
CA ILE A 200 -9.29 10.00 -16.37
C ILE A 200 -8.86 9.20 -17.60
N ARG A 201 -7.57 9.17 -17.91
CA ARG A 201 -7.03 8.41 -19.07
C ARG A 201 -7.31 6.92 -18.93
N ALA A 202 -7.15 6.36 -17.73
CA ALA A 202 -7.44 4.95 -17.45
C ALA A 202 -8.92 4.63 -17.66
N ILE A 203 -9.84 5.46 -17.13
CA ILE A 203 -11.28 5.29 -17.26
C ILE A 203 -11.71 5.25 -18.74
N PHE A 204 -11.17 6.14 -19.58
CA PHE A 204 -11.51 6.11 -21.02
C PHE A 204 -11.05 4.84 -21.72
N GLY A 205 -9.91 4.28 -21.35
CA GLY A 205 -9.40 3.01 -21.89
C GLY A 205 -10.01 1.77 -21.25
N TRP A 206 -10.69 1.91 -20.10
CA TRP A 206 -11.19 0.78 -19.32
C TRP A 206 -12.39 0.10 -19.98
N ARG A 207 -12.42 -1.24 -19.86
CA ARG A 207 -13.58 -2.07 -20.14
C ARG A 207 -13.84 -2.91 -18.90
N ASN A 208 -15.11 -2.96 -18.48
CA ASN A 208 -15.51 -3.83 -17.37
C ASN A 208 -15.18 -5.28 -17.72
N GLN A 209 -14.65 -6.00 -16.73
CA GLN A 209 -14.21 -7.38 -16.88
C GLN A 209 -14.93 -8.25 -15.87
N PRO A 210 -15.44 -9.44 -16.27
CA PRO A 210 -15.95 -10.38 -15.31
C PRO A 210 -14.79 -10.94 -14.48
N GLY A 211 -14.98 -11.02 -13.18
CA GLY A 211 -14.07 -11.64 -12.24
C GLY A 211 -14.83 -12.41 -11.19
N TRP A 212 -14.28 -13.52 -10.76
CA TRP A 212 -14.79 -14.32 -9.67
C TRP A 212 -14.08 -13.92 -8.38
N ILE A 213 -14.85 -13.75 -7.30
CA ILE A 213 -14.34 -13.43 -5.99
C ILE A 213 -15.00 -14.32 -4.94
N LYS A 214 -14.19 -14.88 -4.04
CA LYS A 214 -14.65 -15.56 -2.83
C LYS A 214 -14.18 -14.77 -1.62
N ILE A 215 -15.09 -14.49 -0.70
CA ILE A 215 -14.86 -13.65 0.47
C ILE A 215 -15.05 -14.51 1.71
N ASP A 216 -14.02 -14.63 2.53
CA ASP A 216 -14.00 -15.48 3.74
C ASP A 216 -14.52 -16.90 3.43
N ASP A 217 -15.53 -17.40 4.14
CA ASP A 217 -16.11 -18.73 3.96
C ASP A 217 -17.37 -18.71 3.06
N GLU A 218 -17.68 -17.57 2.42
CA GLU A 218 -18.84 -17.47 1.54
C GLU A 218 -18.60 -18.16 0.19
N PRO A 219 -19.65 -18.62 -0.50
CA PRO A 219 -19.53 -19.14 -1.86
C PRO A 219 -18.96 -18.06 -2.79
N GLY A 220 -18.05 -18.46 -3.67
CA GLY A 220 -17.52 -17.53 -4.67
C GLY A 220 -18.59 -17.08 -5.67
N GLN A 221 -18.51 -15.84 -6.11
CA GLN A 221 -19.47 -15.20 -6.99
C GLN A 221 -18.76 -14.47 -8.14
N ILE A 222 -19.44 -14.39 -9.29
CA ILE A 222 -18.94 -13.65 -10.45
C ILE A 222 -19.54 -12.26 -10.45
N PHE A 223 -18.68 -11.26 -10.59
CA PHE A 223 -19.04 -9.85 -10.70
C PHE A 223 -18.44 -9.23 -11.96
N ASN A 224 -19.15 -8.28 -12.54
CA ASN A 224 -18.65 -7.47 -13.64
C ASN A 224 -17.92 -6.25 -13.07
N PHE A 225 -16.63 -6.40 -12.76
CA PHE A 225 -15.83 -5.35 -12.15
C PHE A 225 -15.72 -4.11 -13.05
N SER A 226 -16.15 -2.99 -12.55
CA SER A 226 -16.08 -1.69 -13.24
C SER A 226 -14.80 -0.94 -12.95
N GLY A 227 -13.83 -1.60 -12.41
CA GLY A 227 -12.57 -0.96 -12.23
C GLY A 227 -12.01 -0.97 -10.83
N LEU A 228 -12.67 -1.55 -9.85
CA LEU A 228 -12.07 -1.63 -8.53
C LEU A 228 -12.67 -2.75 -7.68
N PHE A 229 -11.88 -3.72 -7.28
CA PHE A 229 -11.94 -4.21 -5.90
C PHE A 229 -10.71 -3.66 -5.16
N CYS A 230 -10.88 -3.33 -3.91
CA CYS A 230 -9.80 -2.88 -3.06
C CYS A 230 -9.99 -3.46 -1.66
N MET A 231 -9.00 -4.20 -1.17
CA MET A 231 -8.91 -4.60 0.23
C MET A 231 -7.86 -3.71 0.89
N SER A 232 -8.24 -2.96 1.91
CA SER A 232 -7.34 -2.03 2.58
C SER A 232 -7.54 -2.04 4.10
N GLN A 233 -6.46 -1.79 4.83
CA GLN A 233 -6.54 -1.47 6.26
C GLN A 233 -6.37 0.04 6.54
N CYS A 234 -6.28 0.86 5.50
CA CYS A 234 -6.16 2.30 5.61
C CYS A 234 -7.26 2.99 4.81
N GLN A 235 -7.79 4.11 5.29
CA GLN A 235 -8.88 4.79 4.59
C GLN A 235 -8.46 5.47 3.29
N THR A 236 -7.18 5.82 3.14
CA THR A 236 -6.68 6.57 1.99
C THR A 236 -5.56 5.86 1.26
N PHE A 237 -5.57 5.97 -0.08
CA PHE A 237 -4.41 5.67 -0.91
C PHE A 237 -4.45 6.52 -2.19
N GLY A 238 -3.41 6.45 -3.02
CA GLY A 238 -3.29 7.25 -4.22
C GLY A 238 -3.10 8.75 -3.96
N GLY A 239 -2.51 9.10 -2.79
CA GLY A 239 -2.22 10.49 -2.42
C GLY A 239 -3.37 11.19 -1.71
N GLY A 240 -4.16 10.45 -0.92
CA GLY A 240 -5.19 11.00 -0.06
C GLY A 240 -6.64 10.81 -0.54
N PHE A 241 -6.88 10.00 -1.57
CA PHE A 241 -8.24 9.59 -1.91
C PHE A 241 -8.77 8.65 -0.81
N LYS A 242 -9.95 8.95 -0.27
CA LYS A 242 -10.59 8.14 0.78
C LYS A 242 -11.32 6.95 0.16
N VAL A 243 -10.57 5.96 -0.32
CA VAL A 243 -11.14 4.83 -1.07
C VAL A 243 -11.89 3.87 -0.17
N THR A 244 -11.40 3.61 1.02
CA THR A 244 -12.05 2.76 2.04
C THR A 244 -12.36 3.59 3.30
N PRO A 245 -13.37 4.49 3.23
CA PRO A 245 -13.65 5.42 4.30
C PRO A 245 -14.00 4.67 5.60
N GLY A 246 -13.40 5.09 6.70
CA GLY A 246 -13.58 4.45 8.00
C GLY A 246 -12.60 3.33 8.31
N ALA A 247 -11.79 2.87 7.34
CA ALA A 247 -10.74 1.90 7.62
C ALA A 247 -9.59 2.51 8.43
N TYR A 248 -9.01 1.72 9.34
CA TYR A 248 -7.84 2.11 10.14
C TYR A 248 -6.96 0.88 10.46
N PRO A 249 -5.64 1.06 10.66
CA PRO A 249 -4.69 -0.06 10.68
C PRO A 249 -4.88 -1.07 11.80
N THR A 250 -5.49 -0.70 12.92
CA THR A 250 -5.67 -1.57 14.11
C THR A 250 -7.01 -2.28 14.17
N GLN A 251 -7.80 -2.26 13.08
CA GLN A 251 -9.17 -2.82 13.07
C GLN A 251 -9.24 -4.35 13.06
N GLY A 252 -8.12 -5.07 12.89
CA GLY A 252 -8.08 -6.55 12.91
C GLY A 252 -8.62 -7.24 11.66
N HIS A 253 -8.92 -6.51 10.61
CA HIS A 253 -9.44 -7.02 9.33
C HIS A 253 -9.20 -6.00 8.21
N GLY A 254 -9.49 -6.39 6.98
CA GLY A 254 -9.53 -5.46 5.84
C GLY A 254 -10.92 -4.89 5.59
N SER A 255 -10.96 -3.68 5.04
CA SER A 255 -12.16 -3.10 4.45
C SER A 255 -12.14 -3.37 2.94
N LEU A 256 -13.05 -4.21 2.47
CA LEU A 256 -13.20 -4.59 1.06
C LEU A 256 -14.19 -3.66 0.38
N LEU A 257 -13.71 -2.82 -0.51
CA LEU A 257 -14.52 -2.03 -1.43
C LEU A 257 -14.66 -2.76 -2.76
N MET A 258 -15.85 -2.81 -3.29
CA MET A 258 -16.14 -3.40 -4.60
C MET A 258 -17.05 -2.48 -5.43
N ALA A 259 -16.70 -2.28 -6.71
CA ALA A 259 -17.49 -1.49 -7.65
C ALA A 259 -17.83 -2.31 -8.90
N PHE A 260 -19.12 -2.40 -9.23
CA PHE A 260 -19.64 -3.28 -10.28
C PHE A 260 -20.49 -2.54 -11.30
N GLY A 261 -20.36 -2.90 -12.59
CA GLY A 261 -21.25 -2.45 -13.65
C GLY A 261 -21.37 -0.93 -13.78
N LEU A 262 -20.34 -0.16 -13.37
CA LEU A 262 -20.31 1.29 -13.58
C LEU A 262 -20.07 1.61 -15.05
N SER A 263 -20.80 2.58 -15.57
CA SER A 263 -20.48 3.19 -16.85
C SER A 263 -19.28 4.11 -16.73
N LYS A 264 -18.62 4.45 -17.84
CA LYS A 264 -17.50 5.41 -17.86
C LYS A 264 -17.89 6.76 -17.25
N LEU A 265 -19.11 7.22 -17.52
CA LEU A 265 -19.64 8.46 -16.95
C LEU A 265 -19.77 8.35 -15.42
N GLN A 266 -20.30 7.24 -14.90
CA GLN A 266 -20.39 6.99 -13.46
C GLN A 266 -18.99 6.92 -12.83
N MET A 267 -18.01 6.30 -13.49
CA MET A 267 -16.61 6.28 -13.02
C MET A 267 -16.00 7.68 -12.94
N LEU A 268 -16.29 8.55 -13.91
CA LEU A 268 -15.86 9.96 -13.84
C LEU A 268 -16.59 10.72 -12.72
N MET A 269 -17.89 10.52 -12.59
CA MET A 269 -18.71 11.19 -11.57
C MET A 269 -18.36 10.76 -10.15
N VAL A 270 -17.82 9.55 -9.96
CA VAL A 270 -17.44 9.05 -8.62
C VAL A 270 -16.12 9.64 -8.10
N MET A 271 -15.27 10.23 -8.95
CA MET A 271 -13.95 10.71 -8.53
C MET A 271 -14.02 11.76 -7.40
N GLY A 272 -14.93 12.73 -7.48
CA GLY A 272 -15.12 13.71 -6.40
C GLY A 272 -15.65 13.09 -5.10
N PRO A 273 -16.72 12.27 -5.14
CA PRO A 273 -17.13 11.48 -3.99
C PRO A 273 -16.05 10.58 -3.40
N LEU A 274 -15.19 9.98 -4.24
CA LEU A 274 -14.07 9.13 -3.82
C LEU A 274 -13.04 9.92 -3.00
N GLU A 275 -12.71 11.14 -3.42
CA GLU A 275 -11.83 12.03 -2.67
C GLU A 275 -12.39 12.35 -1.27
N LYS A 276 -13.72 12.50 -1.17
CA LYS A 276 -14.42 12.83 0.08
C LYS A 276 -14.81 11.62 0.93
N GLY A 277 -14.70 10.39 0.40
CA GLY A 277 -15.15 9.17 1.06
C GLY A 277 -16.67 8.99 1.08
N THR A 278 -17.41 9.62 0.14
CA THR A 278 -18.89 9.59 0.08
C THR A 278 -19.42 8.78 -1.12
N HIS A 279 -18.61 7.87 -1.64
CA HIS A 279 -18.92 7.07 -2.83
C HIS A 279 -19.59 5.73 -2.51
N VAL A 280 -19.41 5.21 -1.29
CA VAL A 280 -20.01 3.93 -0.88
C VAL A 280 -21.53 4.01 -0.96
N GLY A 281 -22.16 2.96 -1.48
CA GLY A 281 -23.62 2.89 -1.69
C GLY A 281 -24.12 3.58 -2.96
N LYS A 282 -23.27 4.35 -3.69
CA LYS A 282 -23.72 5.05 -4.89
C LYS A 282 -24.22 4.09 -5.96
N TRP A 283 -25.41 4.43 -6.50
CA TRP A 283 -26.13 3.68 -7.54
C TRP A 283 -26.39 2.20 -7.20
N GLY A 284 -26.23 1.75 -5.93
CA GLY A 284 -26.27 0.33 -5.57
C GLY A 284 -25.16 -0.52 -6.20
N LYS A 285 -24.11 0.13 -6.74
CA LYS A 285 -23.02 -0.50 -7.50
C LYS A 285 -21.66 -0.43 -6.80
N ILE A 286 -21.60 0.27 -5.69
CA ILE A 286 -20.39 0.41 -4.87
C ILE A 286 -20.74 -0.04 -3.48
N SER A 287 -20.16 -1.16 -3.06
CA SER A 287 -20.34 -1.73 -1.73
C SER A 287 -19.03 -1.77 -0.97
N MET A 288 -19.11 -1.73 0.35
CA MET A 288 -17.98 -1.92 1.25
C MET A 288 -18.39 -2.84 2.39
N ARG A 289 -17.49 -3.77 2.75
CA ARG A 289 -17.68 -4.71 3.88
C ARG A 289 -16.32 -5.08 4.48
N ASN A 290 -16.32 -5.65 5.65
CA ASN A 290 -15.13 -6.21 6.25
C ASN A 290 -14.86 -7.62 5.70
N ALA A 291 -13.59 -7.98 5.59
CA ALA A 291 -13.15 -9.32 5.22
C ALA A 291 -11.73 -9.59 5.74
N THR A 292 -11.40 -10.87 5.92
CA THR A 292 -10.07 -11.33 6.34
C THR A 292 -9.38 -12.16 5.27
N ARG A 293 -10.16 -12.78 4.37
CA ARG A 293 -9.64 -13.62 3.28
C ARG A 293 -10.33 -13.29 1.96
N LEU A 294 -9.57 -13.35 0.89
CA LEU A 294 -10.08 -13.22 -0.47
C LEU A 294 -9.38 -14.21 -1.40
N GLU A 295 -10.15 -14.81 -2.30
CA GLU A 295 -9.63 -15.42 -3.51
C GLU A 295 -10.22 -14.65 -4.71
N VAL A 296 -9.38 -14.30 -5.68
CA VAL A 296 -9.82 -13.59 -6.89
C VAL A 296 -9.28 -14.29 -8.12
N ARG A 297 -10.17 -14.54 -9.08
CA ARG A 297 -9.84 -15.17 -10.36
C ARG A 297 -10.43 -14.36 -11.50
N ALA A 298 -9.77 -14.33 -12.63
CA ALA A 298 -10.39 -13.87 -13.86
C ALA A 298 -11.41 -14.91 -14.34
N VAL A 299 -12.39 -14.47 -15.14
CA VAL A 299 -13.40 -15.36 -15.72
C VAL A 299 -13.08 -15.59 -17.20
N GLY A 300 -13.04 -16.85 -17.59
CA GLY A 300 -12.77 -17.28 -18.96
C GLY A 300 -13.88 -16.96 -19.95
N GLY A 301 -13.63 -17.19 -21.22
CA GLY A 301 -14.63 -17.02 -22.29
C GLY A 301 -15.80 -18.03 -22.20
N ASP A 302 -15.63 -19.11 -21.44
CA ASP A 302 -16.64 -20.09 -21.07
C ASP A 302 -17.56 -19.64 -19.91
N GLY A 303 -17.24 -18.50 -19.30
CA GLY A 303 -17.96 -17.97 -18.15
C GLY A 303 -17.53 -18.53 -16.79
N GLU A 304 -16.47 -19.38 -16.75
CA GLU A 304 -15.99 -20.04 -15.55
C GLU A 304 -14.74 -19.34 -14.96
N PRO A 305 -14.53 -19.44 -13.62
CA PRO A 305 -13.33 -18.93 -12.98
C PRO A 305 -12.07 -19.62 -13.50
N SER A 306 -11.12 -18.84 -14.02
CA SER A 306 -9.89 -19.36 -14.59
C SER A 306 -8.78 -19.49 -13.54
N ASN A 307 -8.08 -20.61 -13.56
CA ASN A 307 -6.82 -20.81 -12.87
C ASN A 307 -5.60 -20.50 -13.76
N ASP A 308 -5.81 -20.12 -15.02
CA ASP A 308 -4.74 -19.72 -15.91
C ASP A 308 -4.27 -18.30 -15.60
N SER A 309 -2.99 -18.15 -15.30
CA SER A 309 -2.34 -16.87 -15.02
C SER A 309 -2.07 -16.02 -16.27
N HIS A 310 -2.38 -16.54 -17.48
CA HIS A 310 -2.01 -15.93 -18.73
C HIS A 310 -3.19 -15.39 -19.54
N ASN A 311 -4.34 -16.06 -19.49
CA ASN A 311 -5.50 -15.67 -20.29
C ASN A 311 -6.83 -16.28 -19.76
N PRO A 312 -7.83 -15.51 -19.33
CA PRO A 312 -7.71 -14.07 -19.07
C PRO A 312 -6.96 -13.81 -17.77
N THR A 313 -6.45 -12.60 -17.60
CA THR A 313 -5.75 -12.20 -16.36
C THR A 313 -6.09 -10.77 -15.97
N MET A 314 -6.09 -10.50 -14.66
CA MET A 314 -6.25 -9.17 -14.08
C MET A 314 -4.96 -8.82 -13.33
N PHE A 315 -4.46 -7.60 -13.53
CA PHE A 315 -3.33 -7.10 -12.75
C PHE A 315 -3.78 -6.73 -11.34
N VAL A 316 -2.95 -7.09 -10.37
CA VAL A 316 -3.18 -6.82 -8.95
C VAL A 316 -2.06 -5.95 -8.42
N ASN A 317 -2.43 -4.84 -7.81
CA ASN A 317 -1.52 -3.98 -7.08
C ASN A 317 -1.40 -4.46 -5.64
N VAL A 318 -0.21 -4.30 -5.09
CA VAL A 318 0.09 -4.44 -3.66
C VAL A 318 0.83 -3.18 -3.24
N ASP A 319 0.26 -2.43 -2.31
CA ASP A 319 0.76 -1.14 -1.81
C ASP A 319 1.17 -0.16 -2.94
N GLY A 320 0.33 -0.08 -3.99
CA GLY A 320 0.51 0.82 -5.12
C GLY A 320 1.44 0.33 -6.23
N GLU A 321 1.90 -0.92 -6.19
CA GLU A 321 2.71 -1.55 -7.25
C GLU A 321 1.99 -2.71 -7.92
N ALA A 322 1.91 -2.71 -9.27
CA ALA A 322 1.27 -3.77 -10.05
C ALA A 322 2.21 -4.97 -10.19
N VAL A 323 2.31 -5.79 -9.16
CA VAL A 323 3.32 -6.85 -9.02
C VAL A 323 2.80 -8.26 -9.28
N LEU A 324 1.49 -8.48 -9.12
CA LEU A 324 0.85 -9.78 -9.28
C LEU A 324 -0.19 -9.78 -10.41
N THR A 325 -0.61 -10.97 -10.80
CA THR A 325 -1.77 -11.21 -11.65
C THR A 325 -2.67 -12.28 -11.03
N THR A 326 -3.95 -12.29 -11.40
CA THR A 326 -4.86 -13.39 -11.02
C THR A 326 -4.41 -14.72 -11.62
N PRO A 327 -4.71 -15.88 -10.96
CA PRO A 327 -5.45 -16.00 -9.70
C PRO A 327 -4.63 -15.55 -8.49
N ILE A 328 -5.27 -14.93 -7.50
CA ILE A 328 -4.64 -14.59 -6.24
C ILE A 328 -5.44 -15.14 -5.06
N SER A 329 -4.72 -15.44 -3.98
CA SER A 329 -5.27 -15.62 -2.64
C SER A 329 -4.67 -14.58 -1.70
N MET A 330 -5.45 -14.12 -0.73
CA MET A 330 -4.93 -13.27 0.33
C MET A 330 -5.58 -13.56 1.67
N ALA A 331 -4.81 -13.41 2.73
CA ALA A 331 -5.27 -13.54 4.11
C ALA A 331 -4.68 -12.42 4.97
N TYR A 332 -5.52 -11.92 5.90
CA TYR A 332 -5.08 -10.98 6.92
C TYR A 332 -4.42 -11.74 8.07
N HIS A 333 -3.26 -11.27 8.49
CA HIS A 333 -2.52 -11.78 9.63
C HIS A 333 -2.34 -10.66 10.66
N GLU A 334 -2.72 -10.94 11.90
CA GLU A 334 -2.58 -9.99 13.00
C GLU A 334 -1.11 -9.83 13.42
N ASP A 335 -0.80 -8.77 14.14
CA ASP A 335 0.47 -8.57 14.87
C ASP A 335 1.76 -8.70 14.03
N GLN A 336 1.73 -8.30 12.76
CA GLN A 336 2.86 -8.48 11.88
C GLN A 336 3.99 -7.47 12.10
N ILE A 337 3.68 -6.25 12.50
CA ILE A 337 4.67 -5.19 12.69
C ILE A 337 4.25 -4.23 13.81
N SER A 338 5.23 -3.64 14.51
CA SER A 338 5.02 -2.54 15.45
C SER A 338 5.31 -1.20 14.78
N ILE A 339 4.42 -0.23 14.88
CA ILE A 339 4.56 1.08 14.25
C ILE A 339 4.34 2.18 15.27
N ARG A 340 5.24 3.17 15.28
CA ARG A 340 5.11 4.38 16.09
C ARG A 340 4.28 5.41 15.34
N GLY A 341 3.12 5.74 15.90
CA GLY A 341 2.18 6.72 15.35
C GLY A 341 1.73 7.74 16.37
N ALA A 342 0.82 8.63 16.00
CA ALA A 342 0.22 9.60 16.90
C ALA A 342 -0.56 8.92 18.03
N ALA A 343 -0.79 9.63 19.14
CA ALA A 343 -1.57 9.11 20.29
C ALA A 343 -2.99 8.71 19.86
N SER A 344 -3.61 9.42 18.93
CA SER A 344 -4.87 9.02 18.28
C SER A 344 -4.65 8.92 16.77
N ILE A 345 -5.17 7.89 16.15
CA ILE A 345 -5.14 7.71 14.70
C ILE A 345 -6.54 7.94 14.11
N PRO A 346 -6.63 8.32 12.81
CA PRO A 346 -7.93 8.53 12.18
C PRO A 346 -8.82 7.28 12.23
N ASN A 347 -10.06 7.46 12.64
CA ASN A 347 -11.14 6.44 12.72
C ASN A 347 -11.00 5.37 13.81
N GLU A 348 -9.95 5.39 14.62
CA GLU A 348 -9.80 4.50 15.79
C GLU A 348 -10.78 4.85 16.91
#